data_4767f1fe549ce9c4e3308888634b9a4b
#
_entry.id   4767f1fe549ce9c4e3308888634b9a4b
#
_cell.length_a   1.000
_cell.length_b   1.000
_cell.length_c   1.000
_cell.angle_alpha   90.00
_cell.angle_beta   90.00
_cell.angle_gamma   90.00
#
_symmetry.space_group_name_H-M   'P 1'
#
loop_
_entity.id
_entity.type
_entity.pdbx_description
1 polymer ?
#
loop_
_entity_poly.entity_id
_entity_poly.type
_entity_poly.pdbx_seq_one_letter_code
_entity_poly.pdbx_strand_id
1 'polypeptide(L)'
;MAKAKTIFVCSECGNESPKWLGKCPACNSWNTFYEQKVEKYTDTNKIEKKINNTPKPLSTYVGQEANRTSTGYAELDRVLGGGLVKGSLILLGGEPGIGKSTLILQLCEKVQGEGKVLYVSGEESAEQIKLRADRLDVKNSDLMFLGETDIDVVKDAISEMQPKLVIIDSIQTMYSDEITAAAGSVSQVREITAQIMRVCKAQQITTVIIGHVTKEGNIAGPRVLEHMVDTVLYLEGERYNTYRILRAVKNRFGSTNEIGMFEMRQEGMCEVTNPSDILITERDDNPSGSCILASIEGTRPILVEIQALTSQTVFGLPKRTANGFDYNRLAVLIAVLEKKAGLSLGNQDVYLNIAGGMKISEPAADLGIIATVASAYKNVPISQSTVVMGEVGLTGEIRRINLIEKRLKEAEKLGFKTCIIPENNKKGLKDEYKLDIIGVKNVGEALRKLGIK
;
A
#
# COMPACT_ATOMS: atom_id res chain seq x y z
N MET A 1 19.10 -47.31 9.30
CA MET A 1 17.81 -46.63 9.04
C MET A 1 17.61 -45.56 10.10
N ALA A 2 17.81 -44.27 9.74
CA ALA A 2 17.59 -43.17 10.67
C ALA A 2 16.08 -42.94 10.83
N LYS A 3 15.56 -42.95 12.06
CA LYS A 3 14.15 -42.67 12.34
C LYS A 3 13.80 -41.26 11.88
N ALA A 4 12.83 -41.13 10.98
CA ALA A 4 12.23 -39.84 10.64
C ALA A 4 11.74 -39.16 11.91
N LYS A 5 12.05 -37.89 12.10
CA LYS A 5 11.60 -37.10 13.25
C LYS A 5 10.29 -36.45 12.88
N THR A 6 9.22 -36.81 13.58
CA THR A 6 7.91 -36.18 13.41
C THR A 6 7.90 -34.86 14.16
N ILE A 7 7.44 -33.80 13.52
CA ILE A 7 7.11 -32.51 14.12
C ILE A 7 5.65 -32.15 13.81
N PHE A 8 5.07 -31.30 14.60
CA PHE A 8 3.72 -30.76 14.41
C PHE A 8 3.82 -29.29 14.04
N VAL A 9 3.16 -28.89 12.93
CA VAL A 9 3.21 -27.55 12.38
C VAL A 9 1.82 -26.93 12.41
N CYS A 10 1.71 -25.70 12.88
CA CYS A 10 0.45 -24.95 12.87
C CYS A 10 0.09 -24.51 11.45
N SER A 11 -1.10 -24.85 10.95
CA SER A 11 -1.59 -24.47 9.62
C SER A 11 -1.78 -22.96 9.45
N GLU A 12 -2.00 -22.23 10.55
CA GLU A 12 -2.27 -20.80 10.51
C GLU A 12 -1.02 -19.92 10.51
N CYS A 13 0.01 -20.30 11.29
CA CYS A 13 1.18 -19.44 11.49
C CYS A 13 2.53 -20.14 11.24
N GLY A 14 2.52 -21.44 10.92
CA GLY A 14 3.75 -22.20 10.69
C GLY A 14 4.58 -22.48 11.96
N ASN A 15 4.06 -22.22 13.15
CA ASN A 15 4.77 -22.53 14.41
C ASN A 15 4.98 -24.03 14.57
N GLU A 16 6.22 -24.43 14.83
CA GLU A 16 6.61 -25.82 14.95
C GLU A 16 6.61 -26.28 16.42
N SER A 17 6.13 -27.49 16.66
CA SER A 17 6.15 -28.11 17.98
C SER A 17 6.57 -29.59 17.88
N PRO A 18 7.36 -30.11 18.82
CA PRO A 18 7.70 -31.54 18.85
C PRO A 18 6.52 -32.43 19.26
N LYS A 19 5.38 -31.84 19.70
CA LYS A 19 4.16 -32.51 20.11
C LYS A 19 2.95 -31.78 19.55
N TRP A 20 1.86 -32.52 19.29
CA TRP A 20 0.59 -31.92 18.93
C TRP A 20 0.07 -31.06 20.10
N LEU A 21 -0.35 -29.83 19.80
CA LEU A 21 -0.93 -28.90 20.77
C LEU A 21 -2.33 -28.52 20.30
N GLY A 22 -3.31 -28.59 21.22
CA GLY A 22 -4.69 -28.20 20.94
C GLY A 22 -4.85 -26.71 20.60
N LYS A 23 -3.95 -25.85 21.14
CA LYS A 23 -3.90 -24.41 20.90
C LYS A 23 -2.49 -24.00 20.52
N CYS A 24 -2.34 -23.24 19.43
CA CYS A 24 -1.05 -22.73 19.01
C CYS A 24 -0.57 -21.60 19.94
N PRO A 25 0.64 -21.69 20.54
CA PRO A 25 1.15 -20.65 21.42
C PRO A 25 1.55 -19.37 20.70
N ALA A 26 1.76 -19.42 19.37
CA ALA A 26 2.18 -18.27 18.59
C ALA A 26 1.00 -17.43 18.06
N CYS A 27 -0.05 -18.08 17.50
CA CYS A 27 -1.21 -17.37 16.93
C CYS A 27 -2.50 -17.55 17.74
N ASN A 28 -2.48 -18.36 18.82
CA ASN A 28 -3.62 -18.68 19.68
C ASN A 28 -4.79 -19.42 19.00
N SER A 29 -4.66 -19.87 17.76
CA SER A 29 -5.66 -20.67 17.04
C SER A 29 -5.76 -22.09 17.60
N TRP A 30 -6.99 -22.66 17.59
CA TRP A 30 -7.27 -23.99 18.11
C TRP A 30 -7.29 -25.03 16.99
N ASN A 31 -6.81 -26.27 17.28
CA ASN A 31 -6.84 -27.44 16.39
C ASN A 31 -6.15 -27.21 15.03
N THR A 32 -5.09 -26.42 15.01
CA THR A 32 -4.36 -26.03 13.79
C THR A 32 -3.06 -26.80 13.57
N PHE A 33 -2.68 -27.71 14.48
CA PHE A 33 -1.47 -28.51 14.32
C PHE A 33 -1.73 -29.77 13.50
N TYR A 34 -0.92 -30.00 12.47
CA TYR A 34 -0.86 -31.24 11.69
C TYR A 34 0.53 -31.86 11.77
N GLU A 35 0.58 -33.18 11.63
CA GLU A 35 1.80 -33.96 11.69
C GLU A 35 2.62 -33.79 10.40
N GLN A 36 3.91 -33.46 10.54
CA GLN A 36 4.86 -33.37 9.42
C GLN A 36 6.08 -34.27 9.73
N LYS A 37 6.39 -35.20 8.82
CA LYS A 37 7.61 -36.01 8.90
C LYS A 37 8.78 -35.22 8.32
N VAL A 38 9.80 -35.01 9.14
CA VAL A 38 11.04 -34.40 8.70
C VAL A 38 12.03 -35.52 8.41
N GLU A 39 12.28 -35.79 7.12
CA GLU A 39 13.41 -36.61 6.75
C GLU A 39 14.70 -35.79 6.92
N LYS A 40 15.69 -36.40 7.59
CA LYS A 40 17.01 -35.75 7.67
C LYS A 40 17.61 -35.71 6.27
N TYR A 41 17.78 -34.54 5.71
CA TYR A 41 18.59 -34.32 4.54
C TYR A 41 19.97 -34.92 4.76
N THR A 42 20.29 -35.99 4.06
CA THR A 42 21.65 -36.39 3.80
C THR A 42 22.13 -35.60 2.59
N ASP A 43 22.93 -34.59 2.84
CA ASP A 43 23.66 -33.80 1.86
C ASP A 43 24.49 -34.73 0.94
N THR A 44 23.87 -35.25 -0.12
CA THR A 44 24.57 -36.10 -1.09
C THR A 44 24.93 -35.39 -2.41
N ASN A 45 24.71 -34.08 -2.50
CA ASN A 45 25.29 -33.30 -3.59
C ASN A 45 25.94 -32.01 -3.04
N LYS A 46 27.07 -32.19 -2.34
CA LYS A 46 28.04 -31.12 -2.20
C LYS A 46 28.68 -30.85 -3.56
N ILE A 47 28.01 -30.06 -4.40
CA ILE A 47 28.73 -29.23 -5.33
C ILE A 47 29.42 -28.18 -4.44
N GLU A 48 30.65 -28.48 -4.06
CA GLU A 48 31.59 -27.55 -3.42
C GLU A 48 31.89 -26.39 -4.39
N LYS A 49 30.93 -25.46 -4.57
CA LYS A 49 31.32 -24.08 -4.75
C LYS A 49 31.70 -23.59 -3.36
N LYS A 50 32.98 -23.70 -3.01
CA LYS A 50 33.61 -22.88 -1.96
C LYS A 50 33.37 -21.43 -2.37
N ILE A 51 32.24 -20.89 -1.97
CA ILE A 51 32.10 -19.44 -1.85
C ILE A 51 33.12 -19.09 -0.78
N ASN A 52 34.21 -18.42 -1.17
CA ASN A 52 35.20 -17.88 -0.26
C ASN A 52 34.54 -16.78 0.60
N ASN A 53 33.71 -17.19 1.51
CA ASN A 53 33.07 -16.31 2.54
C ASN A 53 34.11 -16.07 3.67
N THR A 54 35.27 -15.54 3.32
CA THR A 54 36.18 -14.99 4.33
C THR A 54 35.63 -13.65 4.79
N PRO A 55 35.56 -13.39 6.11
CA PRO A 55 35.15 -12.07 6.60
C PRO A 55 36.04 -10.98 5.98
N LYS A 56 35.39 -9.96 5.40
CA LYS A 56 36.07 -8.79 4.81
C LYS A 56 35.58 -7.54 5.52
N PRO A 57 36.42 -6.50 5.66
CA PRO A 57 35.97 -5.22 6.19
C PRO A 57 34.75 -4.68 5.41
N LEU A 58 33.77 -4.15 6.09
CA LEU A 58 32.54 -3.61 5.45
C LEU A 58 32.90 -2.50 4.43
N SER A 59 33.95 -1.74 4.65
CA SER A 59 34.46 -0.71 3.74
C SER A 59 34.93 -1.23 2.37
N THR A 60 35.14 -2.53 2.23
CA THR A 60 35.54 -3.15 0.92
C THR A 60 34.32 -3.41 0.02
N TYR A 61 33.11 -3.29 0.57
CA TYR A 61 31.87 -3.45 -0.20
C TYR A 61 31.40 -2.08 -0.69
N VAL A 62 31.19 -1.96 -1.99
CA VAL A 62 30.58 -0.76 -2.57
C VAL A 62 29.10 -0.78 -2.25
N GLY A 63 28.56 0.32 -1.72
CA GLY A 63 27.12 0.45 -1.42
C GLY A 63 26.26 0.21 -2.69
N GLN A 64 25.16 -0.50 -2.52
CA GLN A 64 24.29 -0.91 -3.65
C GLN A 64 23.48 0.26 -4.27
N GLU A 65 23.65 1.50 -3.83
CA GLU A 65 22.93 2.66 -4.43
C GLU A 65 23.21 2.82 -5.93
N ALA A 66 24.37 2.32 -6.42
CA ALA A 66 24.74 2.39 -7.83
C ALA A 66 24.07 1.32 -8.74
N ASN A 67 23.36 0.32 -8.19
CA ASN A 67 22.84 -0.85 -8.93
C ASN A 67 21.32 -0.96 -8.89
N ARG A 68 20.61 0.14 -9.07
CA ARG A 68 19.14 0.12 -9.22
C ARG A 68 18.76 0.10 -10.70
N THR A 69 17.79 -0.73 -11.03
CA THR A 69 17.19 -0.81 -12.36
C THR A 69 15.83 -0.13 -12.32
N SER A 70 15.60 0.87 -13.17
CA SER A 70 14.29 1.49 -13.27
C SER A 70 13.26 0.50 -13.77
N THR A 71 12.08 0.53 -13.16
CA THR A 71 10.92 -0.24 -13.58
C THR A 71 10.26 0.30 -14.85
N GLY A 72 10.62 1.53 -15.26
CA GLY A 72 9.94 2.29 -16.31
C GLY A 72 8.64 2.94 -15.83
N TYR A 73 8.34 2.86 -14.54
CA TYR A 73 7.25 3.54 -13.86
C TYR A 73 7.80 4.40 -12.72
N ALA A 74 7.61 5.72 -12.78
CA ALA A 74 8.10 6.64 -11.77
C ALA A 74 7.41 6.44 -10.40
N GLU A 75 6.12 6.10 -10.42
CA GLU A 75 5.35 5.81 -9.21
C GLU A 75 5.79 4.49 -8.55
N LEU A 76 6.14 3.47 -9.33
CA LEU A 76 6.67 2.21 -8.80
C LEU A 76 8.11 2.40 -8.29
N ASP A 77 8.96 3.10 -9.04
CA ASP A 77 10.33 3.40 -8.65
C ASP A 77 10.36 4.19 -7.34
N ARG A 78 9.44 5.15 -7.16
CA ARG A 78 9.30 5.91 -5.91
C ARG A 78 9.05 4.99 -4.72
N VAL A 79 8.09 4.07 -4.81
CA VAL A 79 7.74 3.16 -3.72
C VAL A 79 8.88 2.18 -3.43
N LEU A 80 9.63 1.78 -4.46
CA LEU A 80 10.83 0.95 -4.32
C LEU A 80 12.03 1.71 -3.75
N GLY A 81 11.96 3.04 -3.68
CA GLY A 81 13.06 3.89 -3.23
C GLY A 81 14.10 4.17 -4.33
N GLY A 82 13.66 4.20 -5.60
CA GLY A 82 14.46 4.54 -6.78
C GLY A 82 14.66 3.40 -7.78
N GLY A 83 13.87 2.32 -7.70
CA GLY A 83 13.89 1.20 -8.62
C GLY A 83 14.24 -0.15 -8.01
N LEU A 84 14.32 -1.17 -8.85
CA LEU A 84 14.63 -2.55 -8.48
C LEU A 84 16.09 -2.68 -8.05
N VAL A 85 16.33 -3.31 -6.91
CA VAL A 85 17.69 -3.62 -6.43
C VAL A 85 18.07 -5.02 -6.88
N LYS A 86 19.26 -5.15 -7.46
CA LYS A 86 19.78 -6.43 -7.97
C LYS A 86 19.87 -7.48 -6.86
N GLY A 87 19.34 -8.68 -7.12
CA GLY A 87 19.30 -9.77 -6.13
C GLY A 87 18.28 -9.59 -5.02
N SER A 88 17.36 -8.62 -5.13
CA SER A 88 16.28 -8.42 -4.16
C SER A 88 15.08 -9.34 -4.44
N LEU A 89 14.39 -9.69 -3.35
CA LEU A 89 13.13 -10.44 -3.39
C LEU A 89 11.99 -9.52 -2.95
N ILE A 90 11.04 -9.29 -3.86
CA ILE A 90 9.92 -8.38 -3.69
C ILE A 90 8.63 -9.18 -3.65
N LEU A 91 7.80 -8.99 -2.64
CA LEU A 91 6.46 -9.53 -2.56
C LEU A 91 5.45 -8.47 -2.97
N LEU A 92 4.61 -8.76 -3.95
CA LEU A 92 3.46 -7.94 -4.32
C LEU A 92 2.17 -8.61 -3.86
N GLY A 93 1.56 -8.05 -2.81
CA GLY A 93 0.29 -8.47 -2.26
C GLY A 93 -0.88 -7.61 -2.75
N GLY A 94 -2.10 -8.09 -2.53
CA GLY A 94 -3.34 -7.37 -2.82
C GLY A 94 -4.50 -8.30 -3.08
N GLU A 95 -5.74 -7.78 -3.03
CA GLU A 95 -6.95 -8.57 -3.28
C GLU A 95 -6.94 -9.22 -4.67
N PRO A 96 -7.60 -10.38 -4.86
CA PRO A 96 -7.84 -10.94 -6.18
C PRO A 96 -8.57 -9.94 -7.09
N GLY A 97 -8.10 -9.80 -8.34
CA GLY A 97 -8.69 -8.88 -9.32
C GLY A 97 -8.32 -7.41 -9.16
N ILE A 98 -7.46 -7.01 -8.20
CA ILE A 98 -7.05 -5.61 -8.01
C ILE A 98 -6.16 -5.07 -9.13
N GLY A 99 -5.52 -5.95 -9.92
CA GLY A 99 -4.64 -5.57 -11.03
C GLY A 99 -3.16 -5.93 -10.85
N LYS A 100 -2.80 -6.81 -9.89
CA LYS A 100 -1.40 -7.23 -9.65
C LYS A 100 -0.72 -7.76 -10.90
N SER A 101 -1.30 -8.79 -11.53
CA SER A 101 -0.73 -9.42 -12.74
C SER A 101 -0.72 -8.45 -13.93
N THR A 102 -1.67 -7.50 -14.00
CA THR A 102 -1.65 -6.41 -14.99
C THR A 102 -0.44 -5.51 -14.81
N LEU A 103 -0.23 -5.00 -13.60
CA LEU A 103 0.93 -4.14 -13.29
C LEU A 103 2.25 -4.85 -13.57
N ILE A 104 2.36 -6.13 -13.17
CA ILE A 104 3.58 -6.90 -13.35
C ILE A 104 3.85 -7.23 -14.81
N LEU A 105 2.83 -7.56 -15.59
CA LEU A 105 3.01 -7.82 -17.02
C LEU A 105 3.46 -6.54 -17.77
N GLN A 106 2.91 -5.39 -17.43
CA GLN A 106 3.36 -4.10 -17.94
C GLN A 106 4.78 -3.72 -17.43
N LEU A 107 5.15 -4.11 -16.20
CA LEU A 107 6.52 -3.99 -15.70
C LEU A 107 7.50 -4.79 -16.57
N CYS A 108 7.13 -6.02 -16.99
CA CYS A 108 7.97 -6.85 -17.86
C CYS A 108 8.26 -6.18 -19.21
N GLU A 109 7.35 -5.34 -19.72
CA GLU A 109 7.58 -4.54 -20.93
C GLU A 109 8.55 -3.40 -20.69
N LYS A 110 8.38 -2.66 -19.59
CA LYS A 110 9.03 -1.37 -19.36
C LYS A 110 10.36 -1.45 -18.61
N VAL A 111 10.63 -2.57 -17.91
CA VAL A 111 11.83 -2.71 -17.08
C VAL A 111 13.11 -2.50 -17.89
N GLN A 112 13.93 -1.55 -17.46
CA GLN A 112 15.18 -1.18 -18.13
C GLN A 112 16.28 -2.24 -17.89
N GLY A 113 17.39 -2.10 -18.62
CA GLY A 113 18.54 -2.97 -18.54
C GLY A 113 18.52 -4.15 -19.53
N GLU A 114 19.70 -4.68 -19.81
CA GLU A 114 19.89 -5.82 -20.72
C GLU A 114 19.54 -7.14 -20.03
N GLY A 115 19.06 -8.10 -20.82
CA GLY A 115 18.76 -9.46 -20.40
C GLY A 115 17.27 -9.81 -20.39
N LYS A 116 17.00 -11.11 -20.32
CA LYS A 116 15.65 -11.67 -20.41
C LYS A 116 14.86 -11.47 -19.11
N VAL A 117 13.55 -11.43 -19.24
CA VAL A 117 12.60 -11.47 -18.13
C VAL A 117 11.92 -12.85 -18.15
N LEU A 118 11.91 -13.56 -17.03
CA LEU A 118 11.25 -14.85 -16.90
C LEU A 118 9.95 -14.67 -16.13
N TYR A 119 8.82 -14.98 -16.78
CA TYR A 119 7.50 -15.00 -16.16
C TYR A 119 7.07 -16.44 -15.93
N VAL A 120 7.00 -16.84 -14.68
CA VAL A 120 6.55 -18.15 -14.24
C VAL A 120 5.10 -18.04 -13.78
N SER A 121 4.21 -18.84 -14.36
CA SER A 121 2.79 -18.88 -13.96
C SER A 121 2.36 -20.32 -13.67
N GLY A 122 1.77 -20.52 -12.49
CA GLY A 122 1.09 -21.75 -12.13
C GLY A 122 -0.44 -21.63 -12.15
N GLU A 123 -0.98 -20.45 -12.47
CA GLU A 123 -2.43 -20.21 -12.50
C GLU A 123 -2.99 -20.09 -13.92
N GLU A 124 -2.27 -19.43 -14.81
CA GLU A 124 -2.72 -19.12 -16.16
C GLU A 124 -1.85 -19.79 -17.23
N SER A 125 -2.48 -20.23 -18.32
CA SER A 125 -1.78 -20.80 -19.47
C SER A 125 -1.04 -19.73 -20.28
N ALA A 126 -0.13 -20.17 -21.15
CA ALA A 126 0.61 -19.29 -22.07
C ALA A 126 -0.34 -18.46 -22.96
N GLU A 127 -1.42 -19.08 -23.42
CA GLU A 127 -2.43 -18.42 -24.26
C GLU A 127 -3.16 -17.31 -23.49
N GLN A 128 -3.52 -17.56 -22.23
CA GLN A 128 -4.21 -16.57 -21.39
C GLN A 128 -3.30 -15.37 -21.09
N ILE A 129 -2.03 -15.62 -20.73
CA ILE A 129 -1.03 -14.56 -20.53
C ILE A 129 -0.80 -13.81 -21.85
N LYS A 130 -0.71 -14.52 -22.99
CA LYS A 130 -0.54 -13.88 -24.31
C LYS A 130 -1.70 -12.95 -24.66
N LEU A 131 -2.94 -13.40 -24.48
CA LEU A 131 -4.13 -12.56 -24.70
C LEU A 131 -4.12 -11.30 -23.85
N ARG A 132 -3.68 -11.42 -22.58
CA ARG A 132 -3.53 -10.26 -21.69
C ARG A 132 -2.39 -9.34 -22.13
N ALA A 133 -1.25 -9.90 -22.52
CA ALA A 133 -0.11 -9.17 -23.04
C ALA A 133 -0.48 -8.36 -24.28
N ASP A 134 -1.20 -8.96 -25.22
CA ASP A 134 -1.67 -8.29 -26.44
C ASP A 134 -2.61 -7.12 -26.13
N ARG A 135 -3.54 -7.29 -25.18
CA ARG A 135 -4.44 -6.22 -24.73
C ARG A 135 -3.68 -5.06 -24.08
N LEU A 136 -2.58 -5.34 -23.39
CA LEU A 136 -1.74 -4.35 -22.69
C LEU A 136 -0.60 -3.80 -23.55
N ASP A 137 -0.56 -4.16 -24.85
CA ASP A 137 0.50 -3.80 -25.80
C ASP A 137 1.91 -4.22 -25.34
N VAL A 138 2.02 -5.34 -24.63
CA VAL A 138 3.31 -5.91 -24.20
C VAL A 138 3.91 -6.67 -25.38
N LYS A 139 5.03 -6.16 -25.90
CA LYS A 139 5.72 -6.64 -27.12
C LYS A 139 7.16 -7.07 -26.86
N ASN A 140 7.60 -7.07 -25.60
CA ASN A 140 8.97 -7.39 -25.23
C ASN A 140 9.37 -8.79 -25.71
N SER A 141 10.26 -8.88 -26.69
CA SER A 141 10.79 -10.13 -27.23
C SER A 141 11.64 -10.91 -26.22
N ASP A 142 12.15 -10.24 -25.19
CA ASP A 142 12.95 -10.85 -24.11
C ASP A 142 12.08 -11.36 -22.95
N LEU A 143 10.74 -11.24 -23.03
CA LEU A 143 9.81 -11.81 -22.08
C LEU A 143 9.60 -13.31 -22.36
N MET A 144 10.18 -14.14 -21.51
CA MET A 144 10.08 -15.60 -21.57
C MET A 144 9.01 -16.08 -20.60
N PHE A 145 8.14 -16.97 -21.06
CA PHE A 145 7.07 -17.58 -20.25
C PHE A 145 7.42 -19.04 -19.88
N LEU A 146 7.15 -19.40 -18.62
CA LEU A 146 7.24 -20.77 -18.12
C LEU A 146 5.95 -21.13 -17.37
N GLY A 147 5.15 -22.04 -17.94
CA GLY A 147 3.95 -22.59 -17.30
C GLY A 147 4.31 -23.80 -16.44
N GLU A 148 4.80 -23.55 -15.23
CA GLU A 148 5.29 -24.60 -14.33
C GLU A 148 5.00 -24.26 -12.87
N THR A 149 4.80 -25.31 -12.07
CA THR A 149 4.52 -25.21 -10.63
C THR A 149 5.56 -25.90 -9.76
N ASP A 150 6.36 -26.81 -10.36
CA ASP A 150 7.47 -27.46 -9.67
C ASP A 150 8.63 -26.49 -9.49
N ILE A 151 9.00 -26.24 -8.23
CA ILE A 151 10.06 -25.29 -7.89
C ILE A 151 11.44 -25.73 -8.37
N ASP A 152 11.72 -27.03 -8.51
CA ASP A 152 13.00 -27.50 -8.96
C ASP A 152 13.21 -27.20 -10.45
N VAL A 153 12.20 -27.40 -11.28
CA VAL A 153 12.20 -26.99 -12.70
C VAL A 153 12.36 -25.47 -12.84
N VAL A 154 11.66 -24.71 -12.00
CA VAL A 154 11.79 -23.24 -12.00
C VAL A 154 13.23 -22.79 -11.63
N LYS A 155 13.86 -23.41 -10.63
CA LYS A 155 15.25 -23.11 -10.23
C LYS A 155 16.25 -23.43 -11.34
N ASP A 156 16.05 -24.54 -12.04
CA ASP A 156 16.90 -24.93 -13.16
C ASP A 156 16.77 -23.93 -14.32
N ALA A 157 15.55 -23.54 -14.69
CA ALA A 157 15.30 -22.52 -15.70
C ALA A 157 15.93 -21.15 -15.33
N ILE A 158 15.84 -20.72 -14.08
CA ILE A 158 16.52 -19.52 -13.58
C ILE A 158 18.03 -19.62 -13.73
N SER A 159 18.59 -20.79 -13.36
CA SER A 159 20.05 -21.01 -13.35
C SER A 159 20.63 -21.09 -14.76
N GLU A 160 19.91 -21.66 -15.72
CA GLU A 160 20.33 -21.75 -17.12
C GLU A 160 20.18 -20.43 -17.87
N MET A 161 19.05 -19.74 -17.66
CA MET A 161 18.72 -18.52 -18.40
C MET A 161 19.43 -17.27 -17.85
N GLN A 162 19.72 -17.22 -16.55
CA GLN A 162 20.25 -16.03 -15.85
C GLN A 162 19.46 -14.75 -16.17
N PRO A 163 18.14 -14.71 -15.94
CA PRO A 163 17.33 -13.56 -16.31
C PRO A 163 17.65 -12.34 -15.42
N LYS A 164 17.41 -11.12 -15.95
CA LYS A 164 17.53 -9.88 -15.16
C LYS A 164 16.41 -9.73 -14.12
N LEU A 165 15.23 -10.30 -14.43
CA LEU A 165 14.05 -10.26 -13.60
C LEU A 165 13.29 -11.58 -13.70
N VAL A 166 12.85 -12.10 -12.55
CA VAL A 166 11.95 -13.26 -12.45
C VAL A 166 10.63 -12.81 -11.84
N ILE A 167 9.53 -13.25 -12.41
CA ILE A 167 8.17 -13.09 -11.87
C ILE A 167 7.64 -14.47 -11.51
N ILE A 168 7.05 -14.61 -10.32
CA ILE A 168 6.36 -15.82 -9.86
C ILE A 168 4.89 -15.46 -9.61
N ASP A 169 3.97 -15.94 -10.46
CA ASP A 169 2.52 -15.65 -10.42
C ASP A 169 1.70 -16.95 -10.36
N SER A 170 1.30 -17.42 -9.19
CA SER A 170 1.53 -16.93 -7.84
C SER A 170 2.34 -17.93 -7.01
N ILE A 171 2.86 -17.47 -5.88
CA ILE A 171 3.61 -18.35 -4.95
C ILE A 171 2.73 -19.47 -4.37
N GLN A 172 1.42 -19.28 -4.31
CA GLN A 172 0.48 -20.25 -3.75
C GLN A 172 0.30 -21.48 -4.63
N THR A 173 0.58 -21.38 -5.93
CA THR A 173 0.48 -22.52 -6.87
C THR A 173 1.76 -23.34 -6.96
N MET A 174 2.87 -22.78 -6.50
CA MET A 174 4.16 -23.48 -6.51
C MET A 174 4.17 -24.62 -5.50
N TYR A 175 4.83 -25.71 -5.83
CA TYR A 175 5.04 -26.85 -4.95
C TYR A 175 6.48 -27.40 -5.02
N SER A 176 6.83 -28.17 -4.02
CA SER A 176 8.05 -28.98 -3.97
C SER A 176 7.66 -30.37 -3.51
N ASP A 177 8.11 -31.41 -4.24
CA ASP A 177 7.89 -32.81 -3.86
C ASP A 177 8.56 -33.20 -2.54
N GLU A 178 9.55 -32.42 -2.10
CA GLU A 178 10.25 -32.63 -0.83
C GLU A 178 9.37 -32.33 0.41
N ILE A 179 8.21 -31.67 0.19
CA ILE A 179 7.32 -31.23 1.27
C ILE A 179 5.99 -31.94 1.13
N THR A 180 5.60 -32.70 2.13
CA THR A 180 4.37 -33.51 2.13
C THR A 180 3.08 -32.71 2.27
N ALA A 181 3.16 -31.41 2.56
CA ALA A 181 2.01 -30.53 2.69
C ALA A 181 1.48 -30.11 1.30
N ALA A 182 0.17 -29.87 1.20
CA ALA A 182 -0.45 -29.45 -0.06
C ALA A 182 0.08 -28.11 -0.58
N ALA A 183 0.07 -27.92 -1.91
CA ALA A 183 0.37 -26.64 -2.54
C ALA A 183 -0.50 -25.50 -1.91
N GLY A 184 0.08 -24.31 -1.75
CA GLY A 184 -0.59 -23.18 -1.08
C GLY A 184 -0.63 -23.25 0.44
N SER A 185 -0.21 -24.35 1.07
CA SER A 185 -0.07 -24.41 2.52
C SER A 185 1.07 -23.49 3.02
N VAL A 186 0.97 -23.05 4.27
CA VAL A 186 1.99 -22.14 4.88
C VAL A 186 3.39 -22.72 4.81
N SER A 187 3.55 -24.02 5.05
CA SER A 187 4.83 -24.71 4.99
C SER A 187 5.41 -24.76 3.57
N GLN A 188 4.59 -25.09 2.56
CA GLN A 188 5.00 -25.07 1.17
C GLN A 188 5.44 -23.66 0.75
N VAL A 189 4.58 -22.68 0.93
CA VAL A 189 4.85 -21.29 0.53
C VAL A 189 6.10 -20.73 1.21
N ARG A 190 6.32 -21.07 2.49
CA ARG A 190 7.53 -20.66 3.23
C ARG A 190 8.80 -21.29 2.66
N GLU A 191 8.82 -22.60 2.47
CA GLU A 191 10.04 -23.29 2.03
C GLU A 191 10.37 -22.94 0.57
N ILE A 192 9.37 -22.91 -0.31
CA ILE A 192 9.54 -22.49 -1.70
C ILE A 192 10.12 -21.07 -1.77
N THR A 193 9.58 -20.14 -0.98
CA THR A 193 10.13 -18.77 -0.90
C THR A 193 11.58 -18.76 -0.41
N ALA A 194 11.92 -19.63 0.55
CA ALA A 194 13.31 -19.75 1.02
C ALA A 194 14.24 -20.30 -0.07
N GLN A 195 13.79 -21.27 -0.86
CA GLN A 195 14.56 -21.82 -1.99
C GLN A 195 14.77 -20.76 -3.09
N ILE A 196 13.72 -20.06 -3.50
CA ILE A 196 13.80 -18.95 -4.46
C ILE A 196 14.79 -17.89 -3.97
N MET A 197 14.67 -17.49 -2.70
CA MET A 197 15.55 -16.49 -2.11
C MET A 197 17.03 -16.91 -2.16
N ARG A 198 17.34 -18.18 -1.88
CA ARG A 198 18.72 -18.70 -1.96
C ARG A 198 19.28 -18.58 -3.38
N VAL A 199 18.53 -19.04 -4.38
CA VAL A 199 18.93 -19.00 -5.79
C VAL A 199 19.09 -17.55 -6.26
N CYS A 200 18.10 -16.72 -6.05
CA CYS A 200 18.10 -15.34 -6.54
C CYS A 200 19.19 -14.49 -5.89
N LYS A 201 19.45 -14.65 -4.57
CA LYS A 201 20.54 -13.95 -3.90
C LYS A 201 21.93 -14.44 -4.33
N ALA A 202 22.10 -15.76 -4.52
CA ALA A 202 23.37 -16.31 -4.97
C ALA A 202 23.72 -15.87 -6.40
N GLN A 203 22.74 -15.75 -7.26
CA GLN A 203 22.90 -15.37 -8.66
C GLN A 203 22.69 -13.88 -8.93
N GLN A 204 22.35 -13.09 -7.89
CA GLN A 204 22.07 -11.65 -7.98
C GLN A 204 20.93 -11.32 -8.95
N ILE A 205 19.87 -12.15 -8.98
CA ILE A 205 18.69 -11.99 -9.83
C ILE A 205 17.56 -11.35 -9.03
N THR A 206 17.00 -10.27 -9.56
CA THR A 206 15.82 -9.62 -8.95
C THR A 206 14.58 -10.49 -9.16
N THR A 207 13.79 -10.69 -8.12
CA THR A 207 12.59 -11.54 -8.21
C THR A 207 11.40 -10.85 -7.60
N VAL A 208 10.27 -10.86 -8.31
CA VAL A 208 8.96 -10.41 -7.84
C VAL A 208 8.07 -11.62 -7.64
N ILE A 209 7.55 -11.78 -6.44
CA ILE A 209 6.60 -12.83 -6.09
C ILE A 209 5.22 -12.18 -5.93
N ILE A 210 4.23 -12.71 -6.63
CA ILE A 210 2.83 -12.32 -6.47
C ILE A 210 2.19 -13.21 -5.41
N GLY A 211 1.50 -12.59 -4.44
CA GLY A 211 0.74 -13.26 -3.41
C GLY A 211 -0.69 -12.74 -3.31
N HIS A 212 -1.64 -13.65 -3.08
CA HIS A 212 -3.04 -13.29 -2.84
C HIS A 212 -3.29 -13.04 -1.35
N VAL A 213 -4.02 -11.96 -1.04
CA VAL A 213 -4.41 -11.57 0.31
C VAL A 213 -5.87 -11.94 0.52
N THR A 214 -6.21 -12.50 1.68
CA THR A 214 -7.61 -12.69 2.05
C THR A 214 -8.27 -11.35 2.41
N LYS A 215 -9.61 -11.27 2.42
CA LYS A 215 -10.38 -10.06 2.76
C LYS A 215 -10.05 -9.46 4.13
N GLU A 216 -9.43 -10.23 5.01
CA GLU A 216 -8.98 -9.80 6.34
C GLU A 216 -7.56 -9.19 6.33
N GLY A 217 -6.99 -8.96 5.14
CA GLY A 217 -5.66 -8.36 4.98
C GLY A 217 -4.50 -9.33 5.24
N ASN A 218 -4.80 -10.60 5.50
CA ASN A 218 -3.79 -11.64 5.65
C ASN A 218 -3.61 -12.34 4.29
N ILE A 219 -2.39 -12.41 3.79
CA ILE A 219 -2.04 -13.31 2.68
C ILE A 219 -2.28 -14.75 3.20
N ALA A 220 -2.81 -15.70 2.42
CA ALA A 220 -2.83 -17.11 2.80
C ALA A 220 -1.38 -17.62 2.90
N GLY A 221 -0.89 -17.82 4.12
CA GLY A 221 0.48 -18.20 4.41
C GLY A 221 1.54 -17.09 4.53
N PRO A 222 1.39 -16.02 5.27
CA PRO A 222 1.81 -14.71 4.73
C PRO A 222 2.49 -13.73 5.60
N ARG A 223 2.24 -13.55 6.83
CA ARG A 223 3.12 -12.79 7.73
C ARG A 223 4.52 -13.39 7.79
N VAL A 224 4.64 -14.69 7.48
CA VAL A 224 5.90 -15.39 7.37
C VAL A 224 6.71 -14.92 6.16
N LEU A 225 6.06 -14.67 5.01
CA LEU A 225 6.74 -14.17 3.81
C LEU A 225 7.23 -12.74 3.97
N GLU A 226 6.48 -11.88 4.65
CA GLU A 226 6.89 -10.50 4.93
C GLU A 226 8.23 -10.43 5.64
N HIS A 227 8.51 -11.37 6.54
CA HIS A 227 9.79 -11.42 7.24
C HIS A 227 10.94 -11.94 6.37
N MET A 228 10.65 -12.77 5.38
CA MET A 228 11.65 -13.42 4.53
C MET A 228 12.11 -12.53 3.38
N VAL A 229 11.20 -11.79 2.74
CA VAL A 229 11.48 -10.95 1.58
C VAL A 229 12.13 -9.61 1.96
N ASP A 230 12.75 -8.95 1.00
CA ASP A 230 13.43 -7.68 1.22
C ASP A 230 12.46 -6.49 1.14
N THR A 231 11.48 -6.58 0.25
CA THR A 231 10.44 -5.55 0.05
C THR A 231 9.05 -6.19 0.00
N VAL A 232 8.08 -5.57 0.65
CA VAL A 232 6.67 -5.96 0.62
C VAL A 232 5.86 -4.78 0.11
N LEU A 233 5.18 -4.98 -0.99
CA LEU A 233 4.30 -4.02 -1.62
C LEU A 233 2.86 -4.53 -1.54
N TYR A 234 1.91 -3.65 -1.23
CA TYR A 234 0.49 -3.91 -1.32
C TYR A 234 -0.16 -3.01 -2.36
N LEU A 235 -0.89 -3.63 -3.28
CA LEU A 235 -1.76 -2.93 -4.20
C LEU A 235 -3.17 -2.90 -3.60
N GLU A 236 -3.63 -1.70 -3.27
CA GLU A 236 -4.88 -1.42 -2.58
C GLU A 236 -5.84 -0.64 -3.50
N GLY A 237 -7.14 -0.75 -3.26
CA GLY A 237 -8.17 0.00 -3.97
C GLY A 237 -9.53 -0.67 -3.86
N GLU A 238 -10.60 0.08 -4.08
CA GLU A 238 -11.94 -0.47 -4.11
C GLU A 238 -12.29 -0.94 -5.53
N ARG A 239 -13.07 -2.03 -5.65
CA ARG A 239 -13.41 -2.66 -6.95
C ARG A 239 -14.15 -1.71 -7.91
N TYR A 240 -14.90 -0.77 -7.35
CA TYR A 240 -15.69 0.21 -8.13
C TYR A 240 -14.91 1.50 -8.40
N ASN A 241 -13.71 1.63 -7.85
CA ASN A 241 -12.86 2.80 -8.01
C ASN A 241 -11.82 2.55 -9.09
N THR A 242 -11.54 3.53 -9.94
CA THR A 242 -10.52 3.41 -10.99
C THR A 242 -9.10 3.50 -10.42
N TYR A 243 -8.94 4.15 -9.25
CA TYR A 243 -7.61 4.37 -8.66
C TYR A 243 -7.12 3.19 -7.82
N ARG A 244 -5.80 2.98 -7.88
CA ARG A 244 -5.07 1.98 -7.11
C ARG A 244 -3.90 2.65 -6.41
N ILE A 245 -3.71 2.32 -5.15
CA ILE A 245 -2.59 2.81 -4.34
C ILE A 245 -1.63 1.65 -4.13
N LEU A 246 -0.39 1.83 -4.52
CA LEU A 246 0.70 0.91 -4.22
C LEU A 246 1.44 1.41 -2.99
N ARG A 247 1.48 0.61 -1.95
CA ARG A 247 2.09 0.96 -0.66
C ARG A 247 3.22 0.00 -0.29
N ALA A 248 4.36 0.54 0.15
CA ALA A 248 5.40 -0.27 0.76
C ALA A 248 5.09 -0.49 2.25
N VAL A 249 4.92 -1.76 2.65
CA VAL A 249 4.76 -2.16 4.07
C VAL A 249 6.13 -2.48 4.67
N LYS A 250 7.03 -2.99 3.85
CA LYS A 250 8.43 -3.25 4.20
C LYS A 250 9.32 -2.88 3.02
N ASN A 251 10.42 -2.19 3.28
CA ASN A 251 11.44 -1.93 2.27
C ASN A 251 12.82 -1.80 2.94
N ARG A 252 13.72 -2.77 2.66
CA ARG A 252 15.09 -2.75 3.20
C ARG A 252 16.00 -1.75 2.47
N PHE A 253 15.55 -1.27 1.31
CA PHE A 253 16.34 -0.44 0.40
C PHE A 253 15.83 1.00 0.31
N GLY A 254 14.72 1.33 1.01
CA GLY A 254 14.11 2.64 0.96
C GLY A 254 13.10 2.86 2.08
N SER A 255 12.43 4.00 2.02
CA SER A 255 11.37 4.36 2.97
C SER A 255 10.12 3.50 2.73
N THR A 256 9.43 3.12 3.81
CA THR A 256 8.09 2.51 3.76
C THR A 256 6.97 3.56 3.74
N ASN A 257 7.32 4.84 3.80
CA ASN A 257 6.34 5.93 3.81
C ASN A 257 5.96 6.42 2.40
N GLU A 258 6.56 5.85 1.35
CA GLU A 258 6.24 6.25 -0.03
C GLU A 258 5.04 5.45 -0.54
N ILE A 259 4.20 6.15 -1.33
CA ILE A 259 3.10 5.54 -2.08
C ILE A 259 3.23 5.84 -3.57
N GLY A 260 2.74 4.90 -4.39
CA GLY A 260 2.52 5.08 -5.82
C GLY A 260 1.03 5.09 -6.13
N MET A 261 0.59 5.98 -7.01
CA MET A 261 -0.79 6.04 -7.45
C MET A 261 -0.92 5.65 -8.91
N PHE A 262 -1.88 4.77 -9.18
CA PHE A 262 -2.20 4.29 -10.51
C PHE A 262 -3.69 4.41 -10.77
N GLU A 263 -4.05 4.51 -12.03
CA GLU A 263 -5.42 4.43 -12.52
C GLU A 263 -5.57 3.19 -13.40
N MET A 264 -6.62 2.40 -13.15
CA MET A 264 -6.96 1.26 -14.01
C MET A 264 -7.77 1.75 -15.19
N ARG A 265 -7.19 1.65 -16.40
CA ARG A 265 -7.81 2.01 -17.67
C ARG A 265 -7.95 0.79 -18.58
N GLN A 266 -8.47 0.98 -19.78
CA GLN A 266 -8.61 -0.11 -20.78
C GLN A 266 -7.23 -0.65 -21.22
N GLU A 267 -6.26 0.23 -21.36
CA GLU A 267 -4.86 -0.04 -21.69
C GLU A 267 -4.04 -0.58 -20.49
N GLY A 268 -4.66 -0.75 -19.32
CA GLY A 268 -4.04 -1.29 -18.11
C GLY A 268 -3.83 -0.27 -17.00
N MET A 269 -2.75 -0.45 -16.23
CA MET A 269 -2.36 0.44 -15.13
C MET A 269 -1.59 1.64 -15.66
N CYS A 270 -2.13 2.84 -15.48
CA CYS A 270 -1.51 4.11 -15.82
C CYS A 270 -1.08 4.86 -14.57
N GLU A 271 0.09 5.47 -14.57
CA GLU A 271 0.58 6.27 -13.46
C GLU A 271 -0.22 7.56 -13.29
N VAL A 272 -0.53 7.89 -12.05
CA VAL A 272 -1.14 9.17 -11.68
C VAL A 272 -0.04 10.09 -11.15
N THR A 273 0.50 10.91 -12.03
CA THR A 273 1.59 11.83 -11.69
C THR A 273 1.15 12.95 -10.76
N ASN A 274 -0.08 13.43 -10.88
CA ASN A 274 -0.67 14.44 -10.01
C ASN A 274 -2.03 13.99 -9.46
N PRO A 275 -2.06 13.24 -8.35
CA PRO A 275 -3.31 12.79 -7.73
C PRO A 275 -4.25 13.93 -7.33
N SER A 276 -3.69 15.04 -6.89
CA SER A 276 -4.47 16.18 -6.43
C SER A 276 -5.34 16.79 -7.54
N ASP A 277 -4.83 16.89 -8.77
CA ASP A 277 -5.60 17.43 -9.92
C ASP A 277 -6.86 16.60 -10.18
N ILE A 278 -6.73 15.27 -10.04
CA ILE A 278 -7.83 14.34 -10.30
C ILE A 278 -8.87 14.36 -9.17
N LEU A 279 -8.41 14.51 -7.92
CA LEU A 279 -9.26 14.45 -6.73
C LEU A 279 -9.99 15.77 -6.42
N ILE A 280 -9.60 16.86 -7.13
CA ILE A 280 -10.18 18.19 -6.97
C ILE A 280 -11.07 18.56 -8.18
N THR A 281 -11.22 17.68 -9.17
CA THR A 281 -11.78 17.94 -10.49
C THR A 281 -13.15 18.64 -10.47
N GLU A 282 -13.29 19.61 -11.38
CA GLU A 282 -14.51 20.23 -11.93
C GLU A 282 -15.58 20.67 -10.91
N ARG A 283 -15.39 21.87 -10.39
CA ARG A 283 -16.38 22.57 -9.59
C ARG A 283 -16.89 23.77 -10.37
N ASP A 284 -17.98 23.59 -11.09
CA ASP A 284 -18.63 24.72 -11.78
C ASP A 284 -19.37 25.65 -10.80
N ASP A 285 -19.84 25.11 -9.67
CA ASP A 285 -20.54 25.86 -8.61
C ASP A 285 -19.77 25.79 -7.29
N ASN A 286 -20.00 26.74 -6.42
CA ASN A 286 -19.44 26.79 -5.06
C ASN A 286 -20.46 26.19 -4.04
N PRO A 287 -20.62 24.88 -3.97
CA PRO A 287 -21.66 24.24 -3.14
C PRO A 287 -21.31 24.35 -1.66
N SER A 288 -22.34 24.50 -0.83
CA SER A 288 -22.20 24.30 0.60
C SER A 288 -21.92 22.83 0.92
N GLY A 289 -21.20 22.56 1.99
CA GLY A 289 -20.85 21.19 2.38
C GLY A 289 -19.70 20.59 1.59
N SER A 290 -18.83 21.41 1.01
CA SER A 290 -17.60 20.96 0.37
C SER A 290 -16.40 21.78 0.86
N CYS A 291 -15.26 21.10 1.08
CA CYS A 291 -14.01 21.72 1.49
C CYS A 291 -12.82 20.96 0.91
N ILE A 292 -11.74 21.66 0.60
CA ILE A 292 -10.45 21.04 0.25
C ILE A 292 -9.55 20.94 1.48
N LEU A 293 -8.98 19.77 1.60
CA LEU A 293 -8.00 19.40 2.61
C LEU A 293 -6.69 19.00 1.93
N ALA A 294 -5.55 19.38 2.51
CA ALA A 294 -4.26 18.81 2.14
C ALA A 294 -3.90 17.68 3.13
N SER A 295 -4.06 16.44 2.70
CA SER A 295 -3.64 15.23 3.42
C SER A 295 -2.20 14.84 3.09
N ILE A 296 -1.55 14.10 3.98
CA ILE A 296 -0.27 13.44 3.70
C ILE A 296 -0.50 11.94 3.62
N GLU A 297 -0.21 11.38 2.47
CA GLU A 297 -0.12 9.94 2.28
C GLU A 297 1.35 9.55 2.10
N GLY A 298 1.88 8.86 3.11
CA GLY A 298 3.31 8.61 3.16
C GLY A 298 4.15 9.87 3.37
N THR A 299 4.86 10.31 2.35
CA THR A 299 5.59 11.59 2.34
C THR A 299 4.99 12.60 1.37
N ARG A 300 3.96 12.21 0.61
CA ARG A 300 3.35 13.00 -0.46
C ARG A 300 2.15 13.79 0.04
N PRO A 301 2.14 15.11 -0.13
CA PRO A 301 0.92 15.90 0.05
C PRO A 301 -0.05 15.59 -1.09
N ILE A 302 -1.32 15.38 -0.74
CA ILE A 302 -2.41 15.16 -1.69
C ILE A 302 -3.57 16.04 -1.27
N LEU A 303 -4.04 16.88 -2.17
CA LEU A 303 -5.24 17.65 -1.93
C LEU A 303 -6.46 16.82 -2.29
N VAL A 304 -7.42 16.78 -1.38
CA VAL A 304 -8.62 15.95 -1.48
C VAL A 304 -9.84 16.77 -1.15
N GLU A 305 -10.92 16.58 -1.90
CA GLU A 305 -12.22 17.13 -1.58
C GLU A 305 -12.93 16.29 -0.53
N ILE A 306 -13.44 16.97 0.50
CA ILE A 306 -14.35 16.41 1.49
C ILE A 306 -15.74 16.98 1.23
N GLN A 307 -16.75 16.12 1.20
CA GLN A 307 -18.13 16.48 1.02
C GLN A 307 -18.96 16.02 2.22
N ALA A 308 -19.88 16.86 2.68
CA ALA A 308 -20.83 16.52 3.71
C ALA A 308 -22.23 16.94 3.32
N LEU A 309 -23.20 16.15 3.77
CA LEU A 309 -24.62 16.45 3.69
C LEU A 309 -25.22 16.33 5.08
N THR A 310 -26.05 17.30 5.46
CA THR A 310 -26.85 17.24 6.69
C THR A 310 -28.33 17.29 6.34
N SER A 311 -29.11 16.49 7.03
CA SER A 311 -30.58 16.52 6.90
C SER A 311 -31.23 16.31 8.25
N GLN A 312 -32.46 16.86 8.42
CA GLN A 312 -33.18 16.64 9.66
C GLN A 312 -33.52 15.16 9.85
N THR A 313 -33.23 14.62 11.03
CA THR A 313 -33.61 13.25 11.39
C THR A 313 -35.13 13.13 11.50
N VAL A 314 -35.71 12.23 10.72
CA VAL A 314 -37.17 12.05 10.68
C VAL A 314 -37.64 11.00 11.69
N PHE A 315 -36.82 9.95 11.91
CA PHE A 315 -37.16 8.81 12.77
C PHE A 315 -36.01 8.40 13.67
N GLY A 316 -36.21 8.44 14.97
CA GLY A 316 -35.35 7.83 15.97
C GLY A 316 -34.01 8.53 16.17
N LEU A 317 -32.92 7.72 16.20
CA LEU A 317 -31.58 8.24 16.44
C LEU A 317 -30.94 8.80 15.18
N PRO A 318 -30.22 9.94 15.27
CA PRO A 318 -29.52 10.54 14.13
C PRO A 318 -28.49 9.59 13.51
N LYS A 319 -28.53 9.45 12.18
CA LYS A 319 -27.57 8.63 11.43
C LYS A 319 -26.28 9.38 11.24
N ARG A 320 -25.16 8.66 11.37
CA ARG A 320 -23.83 9.14 11.03
C ARG A 320 -23.24 8.17 10.01
N THR A 321 -22.84 8.65 8.86
CA THR A 321 -22.22 7.80 7.81
C THR A 321 -20.96 8.49 7.34
N ALA A 322 -19.86 7.73 7.26
CA ALA A 322 -18.59 8.23 6.78
C ALA A 322 -18.00 7.25 5.75
N ASN A 323 -17.77 7.74 4.55
CA ASN A 323 -17.03 7.05 3.51
C ASN A 323 -15.62 7.64 3.42
N GLY A 324 -14.58 6.80 3.58
CA GLY A 324 -13.19 7.25 3.54
C GLY A 324 -12.66 7.87 4.83
N PHE A 325 -13.46 7.92 5.92
CA PHE A 325 -13.05 8.43 7.23
C PHE A 325 -13.60 7.56 8.36
N ASP A 326 -12.91 7.58 9.52
CA ASP A 326 -13.35 6.80 10.69
C ASP A 326 -14.65 7.32 11.29
N TYR A 327 -15.61 6.42 11.46
CA TYR A 327 -16.93 6.73 11.99
C TYR A 327 -16.88 7.30 13.42
N ASN A 328 -16.05 6.71 14.30
CA ASN A 328 -15.97 7.15 15.68
C ASN A 328 -15.33 8.54 15.78
N ARG A 329 -14.31 8.80 14.94
CA ARG A 329 -13.70 10.13 14.86
C ARG A 329 -14.68 11.18 14.37
N LEU A 330 -15.48 10.88 13.34
CA LEU A 330 -16.56 11.77 12.88
C LEU A 330 -17.55 12.09 14.01
N ALA A 331 -17.98 11.08 14.77
CA ALA A 331 -18.90 11.29 15.90
C ALA A 331 -18.31 12.21 16.98
N VAL A 332 -17.02 12.07 17.27
CA VAL A 332 -16.30 12.95 18.19
C VAL A 332 -16.25 14.39 17.66
N LEU A 333 -15.93 14.59 16.37
CA LEU A 333 -15.86 15.92 15.76
C LEU A 333 -17.23 16.62 15.74
N ILE A 334 -18.33 15.87 15.52
CA ILE A 334 -19.70 16.39 15.62
C ILE A 334 -20.00 16.87 17.06
N ALA A 335 -19.62 16.09 18.07
CA ALA A 335 -19.79 16.50 19.47
C ALA A 335 -18.99 17.77 19.82
N VAL A 336 -17.79 17.94 19.25
CA VAL A 336 -17.02 19.18 19.38
C VAL A 336 -17.73 20.36 18.72
N LEU A 337 -18.29 20.19 17.51
CA LEU A 337 -19.07 21.22 16.83
C LEU A 337 -20.28 21.65 17.67
N GLU A 338 -21.02 20.71 18.25
CA GLU A 338 -22.17 21.03 19.11
C GLU A 338 -21.75 21.82 20.35
N LYS A 339 -20.75 21.37 21.06
CA LYS A 339 -20.37 21.94 22.35
C LYS A 339 -19.50 23.19 22.25
N LYS A 340 -18.69 23.34 21.19
CA LYS A 340 -17.71 24.44 21.06
C LYS A 340 -18.04 25.44 19.98
N ALA A 341 -18.85 25.08 18.99
CA ALA A 341 -19.31 26.00 17.96
C ALA A 341 -20.83 26.31 18.05
N GLY A 342 -21.58 25.64 18.93
CA GLY A 342 -22.99 25.89 19.16
C GLY A 342 -23.93 25.44 18.03
N LEU A 343 -23.48 24.47 17.19
CA LEU A 343 -24.31 23.92 16.11
C LEU A 343 -25.19 22.79 16.65
N SER A 344 -26.52 22.85 16.40
CA SER A 344 -27.47 21.86 16.89
C SER A 344 -27.56 20.65 15.97
N LEU A 345 -26.54 19.75 16.02
CA LEU A 345 -26.44 18.56 15.18
C LEU A 345 -27.06 17.30 15.79
N GLY A 346 -27.56 17.38 17.06
CA GLY A 346 -28.09 16.24 17.78
C GLY A 346 -29.35 15.63 17.17
N ASN A 347 -30.08 16.37 16.32
CA ASN A 347 -31.25 15.92 15.56
C ASN A 347 -31.03 15.94 14.04
N GLN A 348 -29.80 15.95 13.60
CA GLN A 348 -29.41 15.95 12.18
C GLN A 348 -28.75 14.64 11.80
N ASP A 349 -29.12 14.05 10.70
CA ASP A 349 -28.35 13.03 10.02
C ASP A 349 -27.13 13.69 9.36
N VAL A 350 -25.96 13.06 9.46
CA VAL A 350 -24.72 13.57 8.85
C VAL A 350 -24.11 12.49 7.98
N TYR A 351 -23.89 12.83 6.73
CA TYR A 351 -23.21 11.99 5.75
C TYR A 351 -21.91 12.68 5.33
N LEU A 352 -20.79 11.95 5.39
CA LEU A 352 -19.48 12.42 4.99
C LEU A 352 -18.92 11.51 3.90
N ASN A 353 -18.36 12.11 2.87
CA ASN A 353 -17.71 11.39 1.78
C ASN A 353 -16.35 12.05 1.44
N ILE A 354 -15.32 11.24 1.29
CA ILE A 354 -14.04 11.67 0.76
C ILE A 354 -13.99 11.34 -0.72
N ALA A 355 -13.74 12.34 -1.55
CA ALA A 355 -13.73 12.18 -3.00
C ALA A 355 -12.66 11.17 -3.46
N GLY A 356 -12.91 10.51 -4.60
CA GLY A 356 -11.98 9.54 -5.18
C GLY A 356 -11.83 8.22 -4.41
N GLY A 357 -12.67 7.96 -3.38
CA GLY A 357 -12.61 6.73 -2.57
C GLY A 357 -11.34 6.63 -1.71
N MET A 358 -10.69 7.74 -1.45
CA MET A 358 -9.53 7.81 -0.56
C MET A 358 -9.93 7.54 0.89
N LYS A 359 -9.03 6.90 1.65
CA LYS A 359 -9.19 6.74 3.10
C LYS A 359 -8.22 7.66 3.81
N ILE A 360 -8.73 8.61 4.59
CA ILE A 360 -7.93 9.55 5.37
C ILE A 360 -8.04 9.17 6.85
N SER A 361 -6.90 8.88 7.46
CA SER A 361 -6.81 8.53 8.88
C SER A 361 -6.02 9.54 9.72
N GLU A 362 -5.41 10.53 9.07
CA GLU A 362 -4.58 11.50 9.78
C GLU A 362 -5.40 12.58 10.51
N PRO A 363 -4.98 12.98 11.73
CA PRO A 363 -5.68 14.02 12.50
C PRO A 363 -5.70 15.40 11.83
N ALA A 364 -4.80 15.68 10.89
CA ALA A 364 -4.78 16.93 10.15
C ALA A 364 -6.06 17.21 9.35
N ALA A 365 -6.87 16.18 9.09
CA ALA A 365 -8.14 16.26 8.40
C ALA A 365 -9.28 16.85 9.26
N ASP A 366 -9.18 16.81 10.58
CA ASP A 366 -10.26 17.12 11.49
C ASP A 366 -10.89 18.49 11.23
N LEU A 367 -10.07 19.53 11.04
CA LEU A 367 -10.56 20.88 10.81
C LEU A 367 -11.29 21.01 9.48
N GLY A 368 -10.80 20.35 8.42
CA GLY A 368 -11.49 20.28 7.13
C GLY A 368 -12.85 19.61 7.25
N ILE A 369 -12.95 18.50 7.98
CA ILE A 369 -14.20 17.78 8.23
C ILE A 369 -15.18 18.64 9.02
N ILE A 370 -14.72 19.27 10.09
CA ILE A 370 -15.52 20.22 10.89
C ILE A 370 -16.06 21.35 10.02
N ALA A 371 -15.19 21.95 9.21
CA ALA A 371 -15.58 23.03 8.30
C ALA A 371 -16.62 22.57 7.28
N THR A 372 -16.45 21.38 6.72
CA THR A 372 -17.38 20.79 5.73
C THR A 372 -18.75 20.52 6.33
N VAL A 373 -18.82 19.89 7.52
CA VAL A 373 -20.09 19.60 8.21
C VAL A 373 -20.80 20.91 8.62
N ALA A 374 -20.04 21.88 9.12
CA ALA A 374 -20.60 23.19 9.49
C ALA A 374 -21.12 23.98 8.28
N SER A 375 -20.40 23.93 7.15
CA SER A 375 -20.82 24.50 5.87
C SER A 375 -22.13 23.88 5.36
N ALA A 376 -22.24 22.55 5.40
CA ALA A 376 -23.45 21.84 5.04
C ALA A 376 -24.63 22.22 5.94
N TYR A 377 -24.43 22.23 7.26
CA TYR A 377 -25.46 22.53 8.24
C TYR A 377 -25.99 23.97 8.12
N LYS A 378 -25.10 24.95 7.93
CA LYS A 378 -25.44 26.36 7.79
C LYS A 378 -25.81 26.76 6.37
N ASN A 379 -25.65 25.86 5.40
CA ASN A 379 -25.80 26.12 3.97
C ASN A 379 -24.98 27.35 3.49
N VAL A 380 -23.72 27.44 3.98
CA VAL A 380 -22.79 28.50 3.64
C VAL A 380 -21.57 27.87 2.91
N PRO A 381 -21.33 28.23 1.64
CA PRO A 381 -20.21 27.66 0.87
C PRO A 381 -18.87 28.14 1.41
N ILE A 382 -17.88 27.24 1.35
CA ILE A 382 -16.46 27.56 1.56
C ILE A 382 -15.84 27.88 0.21
N SER A 383 -15.07 28.96 0.12
CA SER A 383 -14.40 29.35 -1.14
C SER A 383 -13.58 28.19 -1.70
N GLN A 384 -13.76 27.90 -2.99
CA GLN A 384 -13.05 26.82 -3.72
C GLN A 384 -11.53 27.01 -3.75
N SER A 385 -11.06 28.26 -3.60
CA SER A 385 -9.64 28.58 -3.51
C SER A 385 -9.04 28.44 -2.11
N THR A 386 -9.79 27.87 -1.14
CA THR A 386 -9.39 27.72 0.26
C THR A 386 -9.09 26.27 0.60
N VAL A 387 -7.93 26.04 1.21
CA VAL A 387 -7.53 24.75 1.81
C VAL A 387 -7.64 24.88 3.32
N VAL A 388 -8.21 23.86 3.98
CA VAL A 388 -8.40 23.86 5.44
C VAL A 388 -7.72 22.63 6.03
N MET A 389 -6.87 22.82 7.03
CA MET A 389 -6.18 21.72 7.68
C MET A 389 -5.84 22.02 9.14
N GLY A 390 -5.92 21.01 10.00
CA GLY A 390 -5.60 21.12 11.43
C GLY A 390 -6.16 19.96 12.22
N GLU A 391 -5.45 19.54 13.27
CA GLU A 391 -5.97 18.60 14.25
C GLU A 391 -6.88 19.33 15.25
N VAL A 392 -7.99 18.71 15.63
CA VAL A 392 -8.95 19.30 16.56
C VAL A 392 -9.01 18.48 17.85
N GLY A 393 -8.75 19.14 18.98
CA GLY A 393 -8.90 18.54 20.29
C GLY A 393 -10.33 18.62 20.83
N LEU A 394 -10.63 17.84 21.88
CA LEU A 394 -11.95 17.77 22.50
C LEU A 394 -12.43 19.09 23.14
N THR A 395 -11.50 19.97 23.48
CA THR A 395 -11.86 21.29 24.02
C THR A 395 -12.09 22.33 22.93
N GLY A 396 -11.98 21.93 21.65
CA GLY A 396 -12.16 22.78 20.47
C GLY A 396 -10.92 23.57 20.07
N GLU A 397 -9.76 23.28 20.69
CA GLU A 397 -8.48 23.83 20.30
C GLU A 397 -7.98 23.23 18.99
N ILE A 398 -7.25 24.02 18.20
CA ILE A 398 -6.61 23.56 16.96
C ILE A 398 -5.12 23.37 17.21
N ARG A 399 -4.67 22.14 16.99
CA ARG A 399 -3.31 21.66 17.27
C ARG A 399 -2.44 21.66 16.03
N ARG A 400 -1.12 21.73 16.27
CA ARG A 400 -0.12 21.63 15.20
C ARG A 400 -0.25 20.32 14.43
N ILE A 401 0.01 20.40 13.13
CA ILE A 401 0.10 19.26 12.22
C ILE A 401 1.50 19.14 11.64
N ASN A 402 1.85 17.93 11.22
CA ASN A 402 3.16 17.65 10.65
C ASN A 402 3.24 18.05 9.17
N LEU A 403 4.47 18.27 8.69
CA LEU A 403 4.80 18.53 7.28
C LEU A 403 4.00 19.68 6.67
N ILE A 404 3.70 20.73 7.45
CA ILE A 404 2.89 21.88 7.01
C ILE A 404 3.47 22.55 5.76
N GLU A 405 4.78 22.69 5.65
CA GLU A 405 5.44 23.34 4.51
C GLU A 405 5.19 22.56 3.21
N LYS A 406 5.21 21.21 3.25
CA LYS A 406 4.89 20.38 2.07
C LYS A 406 3.44 20.56 1.62
N ARG A 407 2.51 20.65 2.57
CA ARG A 407 1.08 20.85 2.28
C ARG A 407 0.84 22.22 1.65
N LEU A 408 1.48 23.25 2.18
CA LEU A 408 1.37 24.62 1.65
C LEU A 408 1.98 24.73 0.23
N LYS A 409 3.15 24.11 0.00
CA LYS A 409 3.77 24.09 -1.33
C LYS A 409 2.90 23.38 -2.38
N GLU A 410 2.24 22.30 -1.99
CA GLU A 410 1.31 21.61 -2.91
C GLU A 410 0.06 22.46 -3.17
N ALA A 411 -0.52 23.10 -2.15
CA ALA A 411 -1.64 24.00 -2.32
C ALA A 411 -1.29 25.20 -3.22
N GLU A 412 -0.09 25.79 -3.04
CA GLU A 412 0.43 26.89 -3.88
C GLU A 412 0.61 26.44 -5.34
N LYS A 413 1.24 25.28 -5.55
CA LYS A 413 1.46 24.69 -6.87
C LYS A 413 0.17 24.48 -7.65
N LEU A 414 -0.92 24.12 -6.96
CA LEU A 414 -2.25 23.89 -7.53
C LEU A 414 -3.10 25.17 -7.64
N GLY A 415 -2.53 26.34 -7.33
CA GLY A 415 -3.17 27.63 -7.56
C GLY A 415 -4.19 28.05 -6.50
N PHE A 416 -4.21 27.40 -5.34
CA PHE A 416 -5.04 27.86 -4.22
C PHE A 416 -4.57 29.24 -3.74
N LYS A 417 -5.48 29.99 -3.13
CA LYS A 417 -5.22 31.36 -2.70
C LYS A 417 -5.14 31.50 -1.17
N THR A 418 -5.89 30.70 -0.44
CA THR A 418 -6.02 30.82 1.02
C THR A 418 -5.79 29.45 1.68
N CYS A 419 -5.04 29.45 2.78
CA CYS A 419 -4.89 28.27 3.64
C CYS A 419 -5.24 28.62 5.08
N ILE A 420 -6.20 27.87 5.66
CA ILE A 420 -6.51 27.94 7.10
C ILE A 420 -5.77 26.84 7.81
N ILE A 421 -4.89 27.24 8.71
CA ILE A 421 -3.96 26.33 9.41
C ILE A 421 -3.91 26.62 10.91
N PRO A 422 -3.39 25.71 11.74
CA PRO A 422 -3.15 26.00 13.16
C PRO A 422 -2.23 27.20 13.35
N GLU A 423 -2.57 28.10 14.27
CA GLU A 423 -1.79 29.30 14.60
C GLU A 423 -0.34 28.95 14.95
N ASN A 424 -0.13 27.84 15.67
CA ASN A 424 1.21 27.41 16.05
C ASN A 424 2.04 26.87 14.87
N ASN A 425 1.40 26.42 13.77
CA ASN A 425 2.11 26.12 12.53
C ASN A 425 2.48 27.42 11.81
N LYS A 426 1.56 28.38 11.72
CA LYS A 426 1.82 29.68 11.07
C LYS A 426 3.03 30.36 11.68
N LYS A 427 3.14 30.41 13.01
CA LYS A 427 4.29 31.01 13.72
C LYS A 427 5.63 30.31 13.44
N GLY A 428 5.60 29.07 13.02
CA GLY A 428 6.80 28.26 12.75
C GLY A 428 7.24 28.27 11.29
N LEU A 429 6.52 28.94 10.39
CA LEU A 429 6.86 29.00 8.96
C LEU A 429 8.11 29.85 8.74
N LYS A 430 9.00 29.36 7.90
CA LYS A 430 10.25 30.04 7.53
C LYS A 430 10.20 30.58 6.11
N ASP A 431 9.48 29.90 5.22
CA ASP A 431 9.36 30.25 3.81
C ASP A 431 8.25 31.28 3.61
N GLU A 432 8.40 32.12 2.57
CA GLU A 432 7.33 32.98 2.06
C GLU A 432 6.50 32.18 1.04
N TYR A 433 5.18 32.36 1.09
CA TYR A 433 4.22 31.70 0.21
C TYR A 433 3.36 32.76 -0.48
N LYS A 434 2.97 32.48 -1.73
CA LYS A 434 1.97 33.32 -2.45
C LYS A 434 0.53 33.07 -1.96
N LEU A 435 0.38 32.35 -0.87
CA LEU A 435 -0.88 32.02 -0.21
C LEU A 435 -1.18 33.01 0.89
N ASP A 436 -2.47 33.40 1.05
CA ASP A 436 -2.95 34.02 2.28
C ASP A 436 -3.11 32.96 3.37
N ILE A 437 -2.14 32.95 4.30
CA ILE A 437 -2.09 31.97 5.39
C ILE A 437 -2.75 32.52 6.63
N ILE A 438 -3.93 31.95 6.97
CA ILE A 438 -4.72 32.32 8.11
C ILE A 438 -4.49 31.34 9.25
N GLY A 439 -3.86 31.79 10.32
CA GLY A 439 -3.67 31.01 11.55
C GLY A 439 -4.95 31.06 12.42
N VAL A 440 -5.33 29.91 12.98
CA VAL A 440 -6.49 29.78 13.86
C VAL A 440 -6.16 28.97 15.11
N LYS A 441 -6.78 29.33 16.25
CA LYS A 441 -6.52 28.73 17.56
C LYS A 441 -7.59 27.75 18.00
N ASN A 442 -8.82 27.94 17.55
CA ASN A 442 -9.98 27.13 17.94
C ASN A 442 -11.01 27.05 16.82
N VAL A 443 -11.91 26.08 16.94
CA VAL A 443 -12.96 25.79 15.95
C VAL A 443 -13.83 27.02 15.66
N GLY A 444 -14.27 27.75 16.68
CA GLY A 444 -15.12 28.93 16.48
C GLY A 444 -14.41 30.05 15.70
N GLU A 445 -13.12 30.24 15.88
CA GLU A 445 -12.30 31.19 15.09
C GLU A 445 -12.21 30.73 13.62
N ALA A 446 -11.94 29.45 13.40
CA ALA A 446 -11.85 28.88 12.07
C ALA A 446 -13.16 29.05 11.28
N LEU A 447 -14.30 28.73 11.88
CA LEU A 447 -15.59 28.88 11.24
C LEU A 447 -15.91 30.34 10.89
N ARG A 448 -15.61 31.28 11.79
CA ARG A 448 -15.76 32.72 11.48
C ARG A 448 -14.88 33.18 10.32
N LYS A 449 -13.63 32.69 10.23
CA LYS A 449 -12.73 33.00 9.10
C LYS A 449 -13.22 32.44 7.78
N LEU A 450 -13.98 31.31 7.82
CA LEU A 450 -14.66 30.73 6.67
C LEU A 450 -16.01 31.36 6.34
N GLY A 451 -16.45 32.37 7.12
CA GLY A 451 -17.76 33.01 6.93
C GLY A 451 -18.94 32.22 7.50
N ILE A 452 -18.68 31.10 8.18
CA ILE A 452 -19.71 30.25 8.78
C ILE A 452 -20.00 30.78 10.20
N LYS A 453 -21.20 31.35 10.41
CA LYS A 453 -21.63 31.97 11.68
C LYS A 453 -22.67 31.13 12.44
#